data_07579b76d07bdb994b973a7467376051
#
_entry.id   07579b76d07bdb994b973a7467376051
#
_cell.length_a   1.000
_cell.length_b   1.000
_cell.length_c   1.000
_cell.angle_alpha   90.00
_cell.angle_beta   90.00
_cell.angle_gamma   90.00
#
_symmetry.space_group_name_H-M   'P 1'
#
loop_
_entity.id
_entity.type
_entity.pdbx_description
1 polymer ?
#
loop_
_entity_poly.entity_id
_entity_poly.type
_entity_poly.pdbx_seq_one_letter_code
_entity_poly.pdbx_strand_id
1 'polypeptide(L)'
;MNTSSANSAIIHSGYDPKPDTKKALLNVKGNKIWHEIAPELGIPFKKTGSFVVAIGTDEFKKLFELFDRGIANGVPGLKILNRDELFKKEPLINPDATGALFAPTAAVIDPFTATLAAAENAKANGVEFLFETSFLDFIYENKKIIGIITNKGNFYSNWVINSAGLYSDEIAHKANTLLDVSIIPRKGEYIIFDSSKFFINNVLFPIPSENSKGCLISTTTHGNVMIGPNARLAKNKEDTETTKEGMEEIIKNAKKLIPSIDEKNSIATFAGVRSTPSTSEKDFIIEIPKNVYGLINLCGIESPGFASAPAIALYVIELLKDVGEKLEEKREFNPIRKPFVHFHLLSYKEREELIKKNPAYGRIVCRCEEVTEGEIIDAIHSPIPATTYDGIKRRTWLGTGRCQGAFDYPRVIKILARELNLPEEKITKKGIGSEIIFRKTKDY
;
A
#
# COMPACT_ATOMS: atom_id res chain seq x y z
N MET A 1 10.56 5.15 -1.85
CA MET A 1 9.38 4.28 -1.68
C MET A 1 8.17 5.16 -1.54
N ASN A 2 7.16 4.97 -2.36
CA ASN A 2 6.04 5.90 -2.41
C ASN A 2 4.84 5.38 -1.61
N THR A 3 3.77 6.14 -1.58
CA THR A 3 2.55 5.95 -0.79
C THR A 3 1.96 4.53 -0.88
N SER A 4 2.01 3.87 -2.04
CA SER A 4 1.47 2.50 -2.22
C SER A 4 2.17 1.44 -1.38
N SER A 5 3.41 1.68 -0.96
CA SER A 5 4.19 0.76 -0.12
C SER A 5 4.33 1.21 1.34
N ALA A 6 3.85 2.41 1.69
CA ALA A 6 3.96 2.99 3.02
C ALA A 6 2.60 3.56 3.46
N ASN A 7 1.67 2.65 3.72
CA ASN A 7 0.30 2.93 4.14
C ASN A 7 -0.16 1.91 5.19
N SER A 8 -1.41 2.01 5.64
CA SER A 8 -1.98 1.13 6.66
C SER A 8 -2.42 -0.24 6.14
N ALA A 9 -2.28 -0.52 4.85
CA ALA A 9 -2.64 -1.79 4.21
C ALA A 9 -4.12 -2.22 4.42
N ILE A 10 -5.00 -1.27 4.66
CA ILE A 10 -6.42 -1.53 4.96
C ILE A 10 -7.25 -1.36 3.69
N ILE A 11 -8.05 -2.36 3.38
CA ILE A 11 -9.14 -2.27 2.42
C ILE A 11 -10.37 -1.77 3.19
N HIS A 12 -10.52 -0.45 3.21
CA HIS A 12 -11.60 0.23 3.92
C HIS A 12 -12.97 -0.13 3.36
N SER A 13 -13.98 -0.25 4.22
CA SER A 13 -15.36 -0.59 3.82
C SER A 13 -16.09 0.57 3.12
N GLY A 14 -15.77 1.83 3.43
CA GLY A 14 -16.38 2.99 2.79
C GLY A 14 -17.36 3.81 3.64
N TYR A 15 -17.45 3.56 4.96
CA TYR A 15 -18.38 4.28 5.84
C TYR A 15 -17.93 5.72 6.17
N ASP A 16 -16.64 6.03 6.07
CA ASP A 16 -16.07 7.29 6.54
C ASP A 16 -16.14 8.45 5.49
N PRO A 17 -15.91 8.24 4.18
CA PRO A 17 -16.00 9.32 3.21
C PRO A 17 -17.40 9.96 3.17
N LYS A 18 -17.42 11.28 2.91
CA LYS A 18 -18.69 12.02 2.75
C LYS A 18 -19.48 11.45 1.56
N PRO A 19 -20.80 11.22 1.71
CA PRO A 19 -21.64 10.78 0.60
C PRO A 19 -21.50 11.68 -0.64
N ASP A 20 -21.79 11.13 -1.81
CA ASP A 20 -21.74 11.80 -3.12
C ASP A 20 -20.34 12.24 -3.57
N THR A 21 -19.27 11.79 -2.89
CA THR A 21 -17.89 12.00 -3.31
C THR A 21 -17.34 10.80 -4.10
N LYS A 22 -16.33 11.06 -4.95
CA LYS A 22 -15.59 9.98 -5.62
C LYS A 22 -14.92 9.03 -4.61
N LYS A 23 -14.44 9.57 -3.48
CA LYS A 23 -13.90 8.75 -2.38
C LYS A 23 -14.93 7.74 -1.87
N ALA A 24 -16.19 8.16 -1.64
CA ALA A 24 -17.24 7.27 -1.17
C ALA A 24 -17.56 6.19 -2.20
N LEU A 25 -17.89 6.61 -3.42
CA LEU A 25 -18.28 5.72 -4.52
C LEU A 25 -17.19 4.69 -4.84
N LEU A 26 -15.95 5.17 -5.06
CA LEU A 26 -14.85 4.32 -5.52
C LEU A 26 -14.29 3.45 -4.38
N ASN A 27 -14.45 3.86 -3.12
CA ASN A 27 -14.04 3.01 -2.00
C ASN A 27 -14.95 1.78 -1.87
N VAL A 28 -16.28 1.95 -1.89
CA VAL A 28 -17.21 0.83 -1.77
C VAL A 28 -17.05 -0.13 -2.96
N LYS A 29 -17.00 0.40 -4.19
CA LYS A 29 -16.74 -0.41 -5.39
C LYS A 29 -15.39 -1.13 -5.31
N GLY A 30 -14.32 -0.43 -4.93
CA GLY A 30 -12.97 -0.99 -4.85
C GLY A 30 -12.83 -2.04 -3.75
N ASN A 31 -13.48 -1.85 -2.59
CA ASN A 31 -13.55 -2.86 -1.55
C ASN A 31 -14.10 -4.17 -2.10
N LYS A 32 -15.23 -4.13 -2.80
CA LYS A 32 -15.83 -5.32 -3.42
C LYS A 32 -14.87 -5.99 -4.40
N ILE A 33 -14.25 -5.24 -5.30
CA ILE A 33 -13.33 -5.77 -6.32
C ILE A 33 -12.11 -6.44 -5.66
N TRP A 34 -11.53 -5.86 -4.59
CA TRP A 34 -10.40 -6.49 -3.90
C TRP A 34 -10.73 -7.87 -3.34
N HIS A 35 -11.96 -8.08 -2.85
CA HIS A 35 -12.39 -9.40 -2.37
C HIS A 35 -12.43 -10.46 -3.49
N GLU A 36 -12.59 -10.03 -4.73
CA GLU A 36 -12.63 -10.88 -5.92
C GLU A 36 -11.22 -11.12 -6.49
N ILE A 37 -10.46 -10.05 -6.74
CA ILE A 37 -9.16 -10.15 -7.45
C ILE A 37 -7.97 -10.56 -6.57
N ALA A 38 -8.03 -10.34 -5.25
CA ALA A 38 -6.90 -10.70 -4.41
C ALA A 38 -6.59 -12.21 -4.43
N PRO A 39 -7.56 -13.13 -4.38
CA PRO A 39 -7.32 -14.56 -4.56
C PRO A 39 -6.78 -14.93 -5.95
N GLU A 40 -7.32 -14.32 -7.02
CA GLU A 40 -6.90 -14.61 -8.42
C GLU A 40 -5.43 -14.22 -8.66
N LEU A 41 -5.01 -13.12 -8.05
CA LEU A 41 -3.64 -12.62 -8.13
C LEU A 41 -2.69 -13.21 -7.08
N GLY A 42 -3.19 -14.11 -6.21
CA GLY A 42 -2.40 -14.73 -5.15
C GLY A 42 -1.84 -13.70 -4.16
N ILE A 43 -2.64 -12.70 -3.81
CA ILE A 43 -2.26 -11.63 -2.88
C ILE A 43 -2.67 -12.03 -1.45
N PRO A 44 -1.75 -11.98 -0.47
CA PRO A 44 -2.11 -12.18 0.93
C PRO A 44 -3.20 -11.18 1.35
N PHE A 45 -4.37 -11.73 1.75
CA PHE A 45 -5.57 -10.97 2.04
C PHE A 45 -6.32 -11.59 3.22
N LYS A 46 -6.61 -10.80 4.25
CA LYS A 46 -7.30 -11.27 5.45
C LYS A 46 -8.55 -10.43 5.72
N LYS A 47 -9.72 -11.07 5.68
CA LYS A 47 -11.01 -10.46 6.03
C LYS A 47 -11.07 -10.29 7.54
N THR A 48 -10.73 -9.11 8.04
CA THR A 48 -10.68 -8.80 9.46
C THR A 48 -11.96 -8.16 9.97
N GLY A 49 -12.68 -7.45 9.10
CA GLY A 49 -13.61 -6.42 9.54
C GLY A 49 -12.89 -5.26 10.22
N SER A 50 -13.61 -4.21 10.54
CA SER A 50 -13.10 -3.09 11.33
C SER A 50 -14.11 -2.59 12.34
N PHE A 51 -13.62 -2.05 13.46
CA PHE A 51 -14.39 -1.36 14.47
C PHE A 51 -14.03 0.11 14.52
N VAL A 52 -15.03 0.99 14.61
CA VAL A 52 -14.84 2.33 15.15
C VAL A 52 -15.30 2.27 16.60
N VAL A 53 -14.37 2.35 17.52
CA VAL A 53 -14.60 2.14 18.96
C VAL A 53 -14.99 3.45 19.61
N ALA A 54 -16.06 3.44 20.37
CA ALA A 54 -16.50 4.56 21.20
C ALA A 54 -16.09 4.37 22.65
N ILE A 55 -15.55 5.40 23.28
CA ILE A 55 -15.21 5.46 24.69
C ILE A 55 -16.09 6.52 25.35
N GLY A 56 -17.00 6.06 26.23
CA GLY A 56 -18.01 6.90 26.85
C GLY A 56 -19.24 7.16 25.98
N THR A 57 -20.25 7.78 26.59
CA THR A 57 -21.59 7.95 25.99
C THR A 57 -21.64 8.92 24.82
N ASP A 58 -20.82 9.97 24.84
CA ASP A 58 -20.84 11.00 23.78
C ASP A 58 -20.20 10.47 22.49
N GLU A 59 -19.14 9.66 22.58
CA GLU A 59 -18.57 9.00 21.43
C GLU A 59 -19.50 7.94 20.86
N PHE A 60 -20.26 7.25 21.73
CA PHE A 60 -21.23 6.24 21.29
C PHE A 60 -22.32 6.84 20.39
N LYS A 61 -22.78 8.05 20.68
CA LYS A 61 -23.75 8.77 19.82
C LYS A 61 -23.21 9.04 18.42
N LYS A 62 -21.91 9.37 18.29
CA LYS A 62 -21.25 9.61 16.99
C LYS A 62 -21.16 8.39 16.10
N LEU A 63 -21.27 7.18 16.67
CA LEU A 63 -21.32 5.95 15.88
C LEU A 63 -22.53 5.91 14.93
N PHE A 64 -23.66 6.47 15.35
CA PHE A 64 -24.87 6.50 14.52
C PHE A 64 -24.72 7.43 13.30
N GLU A 65 -24.01 8.55 13.46
CA GLU A 65 -23.71 9.44 12.33
C GLU A 65 -22.84 8.73 11.28
N LEU A 66 -21.84 7.95 11.74
CA LEU A 66 -20.98 7.16 10.85
C LEU A 66 -21.75 5.97 10.24
N PHE A 67 -22.65 5.37 11.00
CA PHE A 67 -23.51 4.30 10.51
C PHE A 67 -24.42 4.81 9.38
N ASP A 68 -25.14 5.92 9.59
CA ASP A 68 -26.03 6.52 8.60
C ASP A 68 -25.26 6.93 7.33
N ARG A 69 -24.07 7.51 7.50
CA ARG A 69 -23.15 7.83 6.41
C ARG A 69 -22.75 6.58 5.63
N GLY A 70 -22.39 5.52 6.32
CA GLY A 70 -22.03 4.25 5.70
C GLY A 70 -23.18 3.60 4.94
N ILE A 71 -24.41 3.69 5.47
CA ILE A 71 -25.62 3.24 4.77
C ILE A 71 -25.84 4.07 3.49
N ALA A 72 -25.72 5.41 3.59
CA ALA A 72 -25.84 6.31 2.42
C ALA A 72 -24.79 5.99 1.34
N ASN A 73 -23.58 5.59 1.74
CA ASN A 73 -22.51 5.16 0.81
C ASN A 73 -22.72 3.74 0.25
N GLY A 74 -23.72 2.99 0.73
CA GLY A 74 -24.00 1.62 0.29
C GLY A 74 -23.05 0.55 0.88
N VAL A 75 -22.47 0.80 2.06
CA VAL A 75 -21.59 -0.18 2.75
C VAL A 75 -22.42 -1.34 3.29
N PRO A 76 -22.17 -2.60 2.87
CA PRO A 76 -23.00 -3.71 3.29
C PRO A 76 -22.66 -4.18 4.71
N GLY A 77 -23.69 -4.60 5.44
CA GLY A 77 -23.54 -5.34 6.69
C GLY A 77 -23.06 -4.55 7.91
N LEU A 78 -23.11 -3.22 7.85
CA LEU A 78 -22.78 -2.37 9.01
C LEU A 78 -23.66 -2.68 10.20
N LYS A 79 -23.07 -2.66 11.40
CA LYS A 79 -23.78 -2.89 12.68
C LYS A 79 -23.21 -2.01 13.78
N ILE A 80 -24.09 -1.50 14.64
CA ILE A 80 -23.66 -0.94 15.93
C ILE A 80 -23.64 -2.10 16.92
N LEU A 81 -22.49 -2.36 17.52
CA LEU A 81 -22.31 -3.35 18.57
C LEU A 81 -22.36 -2.67 19.92
N ASN A 82 -23.01 -3.33 20.88
CA ASN A 82 -22.91 -2.94 22.27
C ASN A 82 -21.57 -3.38 22.89
N ARG A 83 -21.36 -3.02 24.15
CA ARG A 83 -20.14 -3.34 24.89
C ARG A 83 -19.82 -4.84 24.90
N ASP A 84 -20.79 -5.68 25.24
CA ASP A 84 -20.55 -7.13 25.41
C ASP A 84 -20.20 -7.81 24.09
N GLU A 85 -20.87 -7.43 23.01
CA GLU A 85 -20.58 -7.90 21.67
C GLU A 85 -19.17 -7.49 21.20
N LEU A 86 -18.74 -6.26 21.53
CA LEU A 86 -17.42 -5.75 21.22
C LEU A 86 -16.33 -6.52 21.96
N PHE A 87 -16.46 -6.67 23.30
CA PHE A 87 -15.48 -7.37 24.12
C PHE A 87 -15.36 -8.85 23.79
N LYS A 88 -16.45 -9.49 23.36
CA LYS A 88 -16.40 -10.88 22.86
C LYS A 88 -15.50 -11.02 21.63
N LYS A 89 -15.43 -10.00 20.79
CA LYS A 89 -14.62 -10.01 19.55
C LYS A 89 -13.20 -9.54 19.78
N GLU A 90 -13.01 -8.52 20.61
CA GLU A 90 -11.72 -7.88 20.93
C GLU A 90 -11.55 -7.70 22.44
N PRO A 91 -11.09 -8.75 23.16
CA PRO A 91 -10.98 -8.72 24.61
C PRO A 91 -9.96 -7.72 25.16
N LEU A 92 -8.98 -7.29 24.34
CA LEU A 92 -7.91 -6.38 24.75
C LEU A 92 -8.29 -4.90 24.70
N ILE A 93 -9.50 -4.59 24.22
CA ILE A 93 -9.98 -3.21 24.11
C ILE A 93 -10.06 -2.54 25.49
N ASN A 94 -9.91 -1.21 25.48
CA ASN A 94 -10.04 -0.37 26.67
C ASN A 94 -11.33 -0.73 27.45
N PRO A 95 -11.23 -1.00 28.77
CA PRO A 95 -12.39 -1.31 29.62
C PRO A 95 -13.50 -0.25 29.60
N ASP A 96 -13.19 1.00 29.28
CA ASP A 96 -14.16 2.10 29.20
C ASP A 96 -14.89 2.17 27.85
N ALA A 97 -14.60 1.25 26.92
CA ALA A 97 -15.30 1.19 25.64
C ALA A 97 -16.78 0.85 25.83
N THR A 98 -17.65 1.62 25.22
CA THR A 98 -19.13 1.52 25.36
C THR A 98 -19.78 0.79 24.20
N GLY A 99 -19.10 0.65 23.06
CA GLY A 99 -19.54 -0.07 21.88
C GLY A 99 -18.72 0.31 20.65
N ALA A 100 -19.15 -0.17 19.49
CA ALA A 100 -18.46 0.10 18.24
C ALA A 100 -19.38 0.06 17.01
N LEU A 101 -19.01 0.79 15.97
CA LEU A 101 -19.49 0.54 14.61
C LEU A 101 -18.65 -0.59 14.00
N PHE A 102 -19.28 -1.69 13.65
CA PHE A 102 -18.68 -2.82 12.97
C PHE A 102 -18.91 -2.76 11.46
N ALA A 103 -17.84 -2.78 10.68
CA ALA A 103 -17.86 -2.86 9.23
C ALA A 103 -17.23 -4.18 8.76
N PRO A 104 -18.03 -5.20 8.42
CA PRO A 104 -17.56 -6.57 8.17
C PRO A 104 -16.74 -6.73 6.89
N THR A 105 -16.89 -5.84 5.91
CA THR A 105 -16.19 -5.92 4.62
C THR A 105 -14.77 -5.36 4.64
N ALA A 106 -14.35 -4.74 5.75
CA ALA A 106 -12.96 -4.31 5.89
C ALA A 106 -12.01 -5.51 5.91
N ALA A 107 -10.85 -5.33 5.32
CA ALA A 107 -9.81 -6.34 5.25
C ALA A 107 -8.42 -5.70 5.38
N VAL A 108 -7.42 -6.52 5.64
CA VAL A 108 -6.01 -6.15 5.48
C VAL A 108 -5.39 -6.92 4.32
N ILE A 109 -4.49 -6.28 3.60
CA ILE A 109 -3.83 -6.80 2.41
C ILE A 109 -2.32 -6.59 2.53
N ASP A 110 -1.50 -7.42 1.86
CA ASP A 110 -0.10 -7.09 1.67
C ASP A 110 0.04 -6.03 0.56
N PRO A 111 0.41 -4.78 0.87
CA PRO A 111 0.44 -3.70 -0.11
C PRO A 111 1.57 -3.85 -1.11
N PHE A 112 2.65 -4.54 -0.73
CA PHE A 112 3.77 -4.82 -1.63
C PHE A 112 3.36 -5.85 -2.68
N THR A 113 2.85 -6.99 -2.23
CA THR A 113 2.37 -8.06 -3.12
C THR A 113 1.22 -7.57 -3.99
N ALA A 114 0.28 -6.78 -3.47
CA ALA A 114 -0.83 -6.25 -4.26
C ALA A 114 -0.34 -5.39 -5.43
N THR A 115 0.60 -4.48 -5.18
CA THR A 115 1.18 -3.62 -6.24
C THR A 115 1.98 -4.43 -7.25
N LEU A 116 2.80 -5.38 -6.77
CA LEU A 116 3.61 -6.25 -7.63
C LEU A 116 2.74 -7.20 -8.45
N ALA A 117 1.73 -7.80 -7.85
CA ALA A 117 0.84 -8.74 -8.51
C ALA A 117 0.07 -8.08 -9.66
N ALA A 118 -0.41 -6.84 -9.44
CA ALA A 118 -1.04 -6.07 -10.50
C ALA A 118 -0.06 -5.80 -11.66
N ALA A 119 1.19 -5.41 -11.34
CA ALA A 119 2.22 -5.15 -12.35
C ALA A 119 2.64 -6.43 -13.10
N GLU A 120 2.85 -7.55 -12.40
CA GLU A 120 3.23 -8.82 -13.00
C GLU A 120 2.12 -9.39 -13.89
N ASN A 121 0.86 -9.30 -13.44
CA ASN A 121 -0.28 -9.69 -14.26
C ASN A 121 -0.44 -8.79 -15.49
N ALA A 122 -0.30 -7.47 -15.34
CA ALA A 122 -0.32 -6.54 -16.46
C ALA A 122 0.79 -6.85 -17.47
N LYS A 123 2.02 -7.14 -17.01
CA LYS A 123 3.13 -7.55 -17.87
C LYS A 123 2.86 -8.87 -18.60
N ALA A 124 2.32 -9.87 -17.91
CA ALA A 124 1.93 -11.14 -18.51
C ALA A 124 0.85 -10.97 -19.60
N ASN A 125 0.05 -9.90 -19.49
CA ASN A 125 -0.94 -9.51 -20.48
C ASN A 125 -0.44 -8.45 -21.48
N GLY A 126 0.88 -8.23 -21.61
CA GLY A 126 1.50 -7.44 -22.67
C GLY A 126 1.73 -5.97 -22.36
N VAL A 127 1.60 -5.56 -21.09
CA VAL A 127 2.00 -4.19 -20.68
C VAL A 127 3.52 -4.12 -20.56
N GLU A 128 4.12 -3.09 -21.13
CA GLU A 128 5.55 -2.79 -21.00
C GLU A 128 5.82 -1.90 -19.79
N PHE A 129 6.88 -2.21 -19.05
CA PHE A 129 7.35 -1.44 -17.90
C PHE A 129 8.73 -0.86 -18.19
N LEU A 130 8.84 0.45 -18.14
CA LEU A 130 10.08 1.20 -18.36
C LEU A 130 10.57 1.74 -17.00
N PHE A 131 11.42 0.97 -16.34
CA PHE A 131 12.01 1.38 -15.07
C PHE A 131 13.10 2.46 -15.28
N GLU A 132 13.38 3.23 -14.23
CA GLU A 132 14.35 4.35 -14.27
C GLU A 132 14.07 5.34 -15.39
N THR A 133 12.78 5.51 -15.71
CA THR A 133 12.30 6.40 -16.76
C THR A 133 11.48 7.51 -16.14
N SER A 134 11.99 8.73 -16.22
CA SER A 134 11.39 9.93 -15.64
C SER A 134 10.69 10.74 -16.72
N PHE A 135 9.45 11.12 -16.47
CA PHE A 135 8.70 12.09 -17.27
C PHE A 135 9.38 13.46 -17.18
N LEU A 136 9.58 14.11 -18.33
CA LEU A 136 10.14 15.45 -18.43
C LEU A 136 9.13 16.46 -18.93
N ASP A 137 8.41 16.13 -20.03
CA ASP A 137 7.41 17.02 -20.61
C ASP A 137 6.44 16.26 -21.54
N PHE A 138 5.42 16.96 -22.04
CA PHE A 138 4.47 16.43 -23.01
C PHE A 138 4.89 16.76 -24.44
N ILE A 139 4.46 15.92 -25.40
CA ILE A 139 4.54 16.16 -26.84
C ILE A 139 3.16 16.55 -27.31
N TYR A 140 3.06 17.69 -28.00
CA TYR A 140 1.80 18.24 -28.47
C TYR A 140 1.70 18.20 -29.99
N GLU A 141 0.49 17.97 -30.48
CA GLU A 141 0.04 18.30 -31.81
C GLU A 141 -1.24 19.14 -31.67
N ASN A 142 -1.17 20.41 -32.01
CA ASN A 142 -2.20 21.41 -31.73
C ASN A 142 -2.52 21.46 -30.20
N LYS A 143 -3.77 21.16 -29.80
CA LYS A 143 -4.22 21.10 -28.39
C LYS A 143 -4.28 19.68 -27.85
N LYS A 144 -3.75 18.71 -28.57
CA LYS A 144 -3.75 17.31 -28.19
C LYS A 144 -2.37 16.87 -27.71
N ILE A 145 -2.31 16.18 -26.58
CA ILE A 145 -1.14 15.44 -26.15
C ILE A 145 -1.09 14.15 -26.96
N ILE A 146 0.03 13.92 -27.66
CA ILE A 146 0.30 12.75 -28.48
C ILE A 146 1.43 11.89 -27.96
N GLY A 147 2.00 12.26 -26.80
CA GLY A 147 3.10 11.52 -26.18
C GLY A 147 3.79 12.28 -25.08
N ILE A 148 4.89 11.71 -24.62
CA ILE A 148 5.72 12.26 -23.52
C ILE A 148 7.20 12.25 -23.89
N ILE A 149 7.94 13.19 -23.34
CA ILE A 149 9.40 13.28 -23.35
C ILE A 149 9.90 12.69 -22.02
N THR A 150 10.88 11.83 -22.09
CA THR A 150 11.51 11.21 -20.92
C THR A 150 13.03 11.29 -20.96
N ASN A 151 13.71 10.97 -19.87
CA ASN A 151 15.17 10.82 -19.84
C ASN A 151 15.70 9.66 -20.72
N LYS A 152 14.82 8.82 -21.27
CA LYS A 152 15.19 7.70 -22.19
C LYS A 152 14.63 7.86 -23.60
N GLY A 153 14.14 9.06 -23.95
CA GLY A 153 13.58 9.35 -25.26
C GLY A 153 12.09 9.67 -25.23
N ASN A 154 11.51 9.74 -26.40
CA ASN A 154 10.11 10.12 -26.61
C ASN A 154 9.24 8.87 -26.77
N PHE A 155 8.06 8.91 -26.18
CA PHE A 155 7.03 7.87 -26.32
C PHE A 155 5.73 8.49 -26.82
N TYR A 156 5.11 7.86 -27.79
CA TYR A 156 3.87 8.34 -28.42
C TYR A 156 2.70 7.42 -28.05
N SER A 157 1.55 8.04 -27.79
CA SER A 157 0.30 7.33 -27.47
C SER A 157 -0.91 8.23 -27.70
N ASN A 158 -2.08 7.62 -27.85
CA ASN A 158 -3.33 8.37 -27.95
C ASN A 158 -3.72 9.04 -26.64
N TRP A 159 -3.35 8.44 -25.51
CA TRP A 159 -3.66 8.90 -24.16
C TRP A 159 -2.48 8.77 -23.22
N VAL A 160 -2.33 9.76 -22.36
CA VAL A 160 -1.41 9.75 -21.22
C VAL A 160 -2.27 9.78 -19.94
N ILE A 161 -2.00 8.85 -19.03
CA ILE A 161 -2.66 8.81 -17.73
C ILE A 161 -1.67 9.23 -16.66
N ASN A 162 -1.91 10.40 -16.06
CA ASN A 162 -1.10 10.92 -14.97
C ASN A 162 -1.48 10.24 -13.65
N SER A 163 -0.74 9.21 -13.26
CA SER A 163 -0.87 8.48 -12.00
C SER A 163 0.32 8.72 -11.07
N ALA A 164 0.95 9.91 -11.13
CA ALA A 164 2.21 10.21 -10.47
C ALA A 164 2.11 10.45 -8.95
N GLY A 165 0.94 10.24 -8.35
CA GLY A 165 0.75 10.29 -6.89
C GLY A 165 1.14 11.65 -6.30
N LEU A 166 2.20 11.70 -5.50
CA LEU A 166 2.69 12.94 -4.87
C LEU A 166 3.11 14.03 -5.89
N TYR A 167 3.44 13.64 -7.12
CA TYR A 167 3.87 14.56 -8.19
C TYR A 167 2.81 14.80 -9.25
N SER A 168 1.58 14.35 -9.02
CA SER A 168 0.50 14.43 -10.00
C SER A 168 0.09 15.87 -10.34
N ASP A 169 0.20 16.81 -9.40
CA ASP A 169 0.00 18.24 -9.60
C ASP A 169 1.06 18.84 -10.54
N GLU A 170 2.33 18.52 -10.32
CA GLU A 170 3.44 19.05 -11.14
C GLU A 170 3.31 18.61 -12.60
N ILE A 171 2.89 17.36 -12.84
CA ILE A 171 2.63 16.87 -14.20
C ILE A 171 1.39 17.55 -14.79
N ALA A 172 0.31 17.72 -14.04
CA ALA A 172 -0.89 18.41 -14.50
C ALA A 172 -0.59 19.88 -14.85
N HIS A 173 0.23 20.57 -14.03
CA HIS A 173 0.65 21.96 -14.29
C HIS A 173 1.45 22.10 -15.58
N LYS A 174 2.30 21.11 -15.94
CA LYS A 174 3.01 21.12 -17.23
C LYS A 174 2.06 21.05 -18.43
N ALA A 175 0.87 20.47 -18.26
CA ALA A 175 -0.20 20.48 -19.28
C ALA A 175 -1.12 21.71 -19.19
N ASN A 176 -0.79 22.72 -18.37
CA ASN A 176 -1.67 23.86 -18.07
C ASN A 176 -3.07 23.44 -17.56
N THR A 177 -3.13 22.38 -16.75
CA THR A 177 -4.35 21.88 -16.11
C THR A 177 -4.21 21.90 -14.59
N LEU A 178 -5.32 21.97 -13.85
CA LEU A 178 -5.35 21.98 -12.38
C LEU A 178 -4.41 23.03 -11.75
N LEU A 179 -4.26 24.21 -12.34
CA LEU A 179 -3.29 25.23 -11.90
C LEU A 179 -3.54 25.78 -10.49
N ASP A 180 -4.76 25.66 -10.01
CA ASP A 180 -5.21 26.02 -8.66
C ASP A 180 -5.12 24.88 -7.64
N VAL A 181 -4.69 23.68 -8.10
CA VAL A 181 -4.55 22.48 -7.25
C VAL A 181 -3.07 22.21 -6.98
N SER A 182 -2.72 22.07 -5.71
CA SER A 182 -1.40 21.59 -5.27
C SER A 182 -1.53 20.36 -4.39
N ILE A 183 -0.54 19.49 -4.42
CA ILE A 183 -0.46 18.36 -3.49
C ILE A 183 0.26 18.79 -2.22
N ILE A 184 -0.48 18.79 -1.11
CA ILE A 184 0.05 19.04 0.23
C ILE A 184 0.57 17.72 0.79
N PRO A 185 1.89 17.55 0.98
CA PRO A 185 2.44 16.31 1.51
C PRO A 185 2.11 16.18 3.01
N ARG A 186 1.30 15.17 3.37
CA ARG A 186 0.95 14.86 4.76
C ARG A 186 1.54 13.52 5.16
N LYS A 187 2.48 13.57 6.10
CA LYS A 187 3.16 12.40 6.64
C LYS A 187 2.30 11.67 7.66
N GLY A 188 2.33 10.33 7.59
CA GLY A 188 1.83 9.42 8.60
C GLY A 188 2.91 8.46 9.02
N GLU A 189 3.21 8.42 10.30
CA GLU A 189 4.23 7.55 10.90
C GLU A 189 3.57 6.33 11.52
N TYR A 190 4.28 5.20 11.57
CA TYR A 190 3.75 3.90 12.02
C TYR A 190 4.78 3.16 12.85
N ILE A 191 4.29 2.32 13.76
CA ILE A 191 5.09 1.37 14.55
C ILE A 191 4.57 -0.04 14.29
N ILE A 192 5.48 -0.98 14.02
CA ILE A 192 5.18 -2.41 13.87
C ILE A 192 5.68 -3.15 15.10
N PHE A 193 4.84 -4.02 15.66
CA PHE A 193 5.13 -4.85 16.80
C PHE A 193 5.44 -6.29 16.42
N ASP A 194 6.17 -6.96 17.28
CA ASP A 194 6.46 -8.39 17.19
C ASP A 194 5.16 -9.21 17.28
N SER A 195 4.89 -10.03 16.29
CA SER A 195 3.69 -10.89 16.19
C SER A 195 3.56 -11.91 17.34
N SER A 196 4.67 -12.27 18.02
CA SER A 196 4.67 -13.21 19.13
C SER A 196 4.22 -12.60 20.47
N LYS A 197 4.02 -11.28 20.54
CA LYS A 197 3.81 -10.56 21.81
C LYS A 197 2.36 -10.22 22.08
N PHE A 198 1.63 -9.78 21.09
CA PHE A 198 0.20 -9.62 21.16
C PHE A 198 -0.41 -9.60 19.76
N PHE A 199 -1.68 -9.91 19.66
CA PHE A 199 -2.41 -9.86 18.40
C PHE A 199 -3.80 -9.28 18.60
N ILE A 200 -4.37 -8.78 17.51
CA ILE A 200 -5.77 -8.33 17.42
C ILE A 200 -6.44 -9.03 16.24
N ASN A 201 -7.75 -9.19 16.33
CA ASN A 201 -8.52 -9.89 15.29
C ASN A 201 -9.00 -8.94 14.20
N ASN A 202 -9.35 -7.71 14.57
CA ASN A 202 -10.00 -6.72 13.73
C ASN A 202 -9.16 -5.43 13.63
N VAL A 203 -9.41 -4.63 12.62
CA VAL A 203 -8.86 -3.27 12.56
C VAL A 203 -9.64 -2.36 13.50
N LEU A 204 -8.96 -1.62 14.35
CA LEU A 204 -9.55 -0.75 15.36
C LEU A 204 -9.28 0.71 15.03
N PHE A 205 -10.33 1.51 14.95
CA PHE A 205 -10.28 2.95 14.79
C PHE A 205 -10.84 3.63 16.02
N PRO A 206 -10.30 4.76 16.48
CA PRO A 206 -11.03 5.67 17.36
C PRO A 206 -12.13 6.39 16.58
N ILE A 207 -13.02 7.08 17.28
CA ILE A 207 -13.94 8.02 16.64
C ILE A 207 -13.12 9.07 15.87
N PRO A 208 -13.39 9.29 14.56
CA PRO A 208 -12.66 10.28 13.77
C PRO A 208 -12.93 11.70 14.26
N SER A 209 -11.90 12.56 14.19
CA SER A 209 -12.03 14.00 14.36
C SER A 209 -12.12 14.69 13.00
N GLU A 210 -12.43 15.98 12.98
CA GLU A 210 -12.51 16.78 11.74
C GLU A 210 -11.22 16.72 10.88
N ASN A 211 -10.07 16.60 11.54
CA ASN A 211 -8.76 16.67 10.89
C ASN A 211 -8.04 15.33 10.72
N SER A 212 -8.53 14.25 11.33
CA SER A 212 -7.85 12.95 11.34
C SER A 212 -8.80 11.80 11.64
N LYS A 213 -8.59 10.67 10.97
CA LYS A 213 -9.23 9.38 11.32
C LYS A 213 -8.72 8.82 12.67
N GLY A 214 -7.77 9.49 13.31
CA GLY A 214 -7.10 9.03 14.51
C GLY A 214 -6.03 7.97 14.26
N CYS A 215 -5.31 7.61 15.33
CA CYS A 215 -4.35 6.52 15.33
C CYS A 215 -5.10 5.19 15.40
N LEU A 216 -5.03 4.40 14.36
CA LEU A 216 -5.63 3.06 14.31
C LEU A 216 -4.69 2.00 14.86
N ILE A 217 -5.24 0.84 15.17
CA ILE A 217 -4.51 -0.39 15.48
C ILE A 217 -4.97 -1.44 14.46
N SER A 218 -4.04 -2.05 13.75
CA SER A 218 -4.32 -3.03 12.70
C SER A 218 -3.42 -4.25 12.82
N THR A 219 -3.92 -5.41 12.40
CA THR A 219 -3.05 -6.54 12.11
C THR A 219 -2.52 -6.44 10.68
N THR A 220 -1.35 -7.02 10.41
CA THR A 220 -0.87 -7.27 9.05
C THR A 220 -1.31 -8.66 8.58
N THR A 221 -1.14 -8.94 7.30
CA THR A 221 -1.38 -10.30 6.76
C THR A 221 -0.44 -11.35 7.36
N HIS A 222 0.71 -10.92 7.91
CA HIS A 222 1.72 -11.76 8.55
C HIS A 222 1.53 -11.90 10.07
N GLY A 223 0.49 -11.28 10.64
CA GLY A 223 0.16 -11.38 12.06
C GLY A 223 0.83 -10.36 12.97
N ASN A 224 1.69 -9.48 12.44
CA ASN A 224 2.20 -8.37 13.23
C ASN A 224 1.08 -7.37 13.55
N VAL A 225 1.18 -6.70 14.69
CA VAL A 225 0.33 -5.54 14.97
C VAL A 225 1.04 -4.27 14.55
N MET A 226 0.30 -3.38 13.92
CA MET A 226 0.75 -2.07 13.48
C MET A 226 -0.13 -0.99 14.11
N ILE A 227 0.48 0.06 14.65
CA ILE A 227 -0.20 1.24 15.17
C ILE A 227 0.21 2.48 14.38
N GLY A 228 -0.68 3.43 14.29
CA GLY A 228 -0.56 4.65 13.48
C GLY A 228 -1.70 4.72 12.46
N PRO A 229 -1.67 5.68 11.53
CA PRO A 229 -0.71 6.77 11.49
C PRO A 229 -1.09 7.96 12.41
N ASN A 230 -0.13 8.84 12.63
CA ASN A 230 -0.42 10.22 12.95
C ASN A 230 -0.71 11.04 11.67
N ALA A 231 -0.86 12.36 11.78
CA ALA A 231 -1.14 13.23 10.64
C ALA A 231 -0.39 14.56 10.79
N ARG A 232 0.79 14.62 10.20
CA ARG A 232 1.67 15.80 10.25
C ARG A 232 1.97 16.33 8.85
N LEU A 233 2.29 17.61 8.72
CA LEU A 233 2.86 18.14 7.48
C LEU A 233 4.26 17.54 7.30
N ALA A 234 4.54 17.05 6.10
CA ALA A 234 5.87 16.61 5.72
C ALA A 234 6.73 17.83 5.32
N LYS A 235 8.06 17.72 5.50
CA LYS A 235 9.00 18.77 5.07
C LYS A 235 8.99 18.94 3.53
N ASN A 236 8.83 17.85 2.83
CA ASN A 236 8.72 17.76 1.36
C ASN A 236 8.03 16.44 0.97
N LYS A 237 7.89 16.17 -0.33
CA LYS A 237 7.23 14.96 -0.88
C LYS A 237 8.00 13.66 -0.60
N GLU A 238 9.29 13.73 -0.26
CA GLU A 238 10.19 12.61 0.05
C GLU A 238 10.42 12.37 1.55
N ASP A 239 9.83 13.19 2.43
CA ASP A 239 10.02 13.08 3.89
C ASP A 239 9.38 11.81 4.45
N THR A 240 10.16 10.74 4.51
CA THR A 240 9.78 9.45 5.09
C THR A 240 10.48 9.17 6.44
N GLU A 241 11.03 10.20 7.07
CA GLU A 241 11.64 10.08 8.39
C GLU A 241 10.58 9.90 9.49
N THR A 242 10.85 9.02 10.44
CA THR A 242 10.08 8.91 11.68
C THR A 242 10.68 9.82 12.75
N THR A 243 9.83 10.38 13.62
CA THR A 243 10.24 11.32 14.67
C THR A 243 9.93 10.77 16.05
N LYS A 244 10.74 11.12 17.05
CA LYS A 244 10.49 10.72 18.44
C LYS A 244 9.11 11.19 18.91
N GLU A 245 8.79 12.44 18.65
CA GLU A 245 7.51 13.06 19.01
C GLU A 245 6.33 12.39 18.31
N GLY A 246 6.52 11.94 17.04
CA GLY A 246 5.53 11.18 16.29
C GLY A 246 5.29 9.80 16.89
N MET A 247 6.34 9.11 17.30
CA MET A 247 6.23 7.81 17.95
C MET A 247 5.52 7.90 19.31
N GLU A 248 5.88 8.87 20.15
CA GLU A 248 5.24 9.14 21.44
C GLU A 248 3.74 9.45 21.28
N GLU A 249 3.38 10.27 20.29
CA GLU A 249 1.99 10.61 19.96
C GLU A 249 1.19 9.34 19.55
N ILE A 250 1.75 8.51 18.68
CA ILE A 250 1.11 7.28 18.21
C ILE A 250 0.87 6.31 19.37
N ILE A 251 1.88 6.07 20.21
CA ILE A 251 1.78 5.19 21.38
C ILE A 251 0.70 5.71 22.34
N LYS A 252 0.73 7.00 22.67
CA LYS A 252 -0.26 7.63 23.55
C LYS A 252 -1.69 7.45 23.02
N ASN A 253 -1.90 7.64 21.71
CA ASN A 253 -3.21 7.51 21.11
C ASN A 253 -3.66 6.06 20.97
N ALA A 254 -2.76 5.13 20.63
CA ALA A 254 -3.07 3.71 20.57
C ALA A 254 -3.44 3.12 21.94
N LYS A 255 -2.79 3.57 23.02
CA LYS A 255 -3.12 3.17 24.41
C LYS A 255 -4.53 3.60 24.86
N LYS A 256 -5.17 4.55 24.18
CA LYS A 256 -6.58 4.88 24.43
C LYS A 256 -7.50 3.74 23.97
N LEU A 257 -7.16 3.03 22.90
CA LEU A 257 -7.92 1.89 22.39
C LEU A 257 -7.52 0.58 23.06
N ILE A 258 -6.21 0.36 23.23
CA ILE A 258 -5.65 -0.84 23.90
C ILE A 258 -4.61 -0.39 24.93
N PRO A 259 -4.98 -0.27 26.21
CA PRO A 259 -4.07 0.20 27.28
C PRO A 259 -2.83 -0.69 27.49
N SER A 260 -2.92 -1.98 27.16
CA SER A 260 -1.85 -2.97 27.37
C SER A 260 -0.72 -2.92 26.33
N ILE A 261 -0.74 -1.99 25.37
CA ILE A 261 0.36 -1.83 24.41
C ILE A 261 1.66 -1.48 25.13
N ASP A 262 2.69 -2.33 24.91
CA ASP A 262 4.05 -2.12 25.42
C ASP A 262 4.99 -1.80 24.27
N GLU A 263 5.50 -0.58 24.21
CA GLU A 263 6.41 -0.08 23.17
C GLU A 263 7.73 -0.87 23.05
N LYS A 264 8.14 -1.60 24.12
CA LYS A 264 9.34 -2.46 24.10
C LYS A 264 9.24 -3.61 23.10
N ASN A 265 8.02 -3.95 22.67
CA ASN A 265 7.75 -4.98 21.70
C ASN A 265 7.78 -4.46 20.25
N SER A 266 8.11 -3.19 20.02
CA SER A 266 8.27 -2.64 18.67
C SER A 266 9.51 -3.22 17.99
N ILE A 267 9.37 -3.55 16.69
CA ILE A 267 10.45 -4.10 15.88
C ILE A 267 10.85 -3.21 14.71
N ALA A 268 9.93 -2.36 14.24
CA ALA A 268 10.18 -1.45 13.14
C ALA A 268 9.31 -0.21 13.21
N THR A 269 9.80 0.87 12.61
CA THR A 269 9.04 2.10 12.35
C THR A 269 9.17 2.47 10.87
N PHE A 270 8.15 3.13 10.33
CA PHE A 270 8.20 3.69 9.00
C PHE A 270 7.25 4.89 8.88
N ALA A 271 7.42 5.68 7.83
CA ALA A 271 6.51 6.76 7.50
C ALA A 271 6.14 6.74 6.02
N GLY A 272 4.92 7.19 5.73
CA GLY A 272 4.43 7.38 4.37
C GLY A 272 3.85 8.77 4.18
N VAL A 273 4.02 9.32 2.97
CA VAL A 273 3.51 10.64 2.63
C VAL A 273 2.26 10.49 1.77
N ARG A 274 1.18 11.17 2.18
CA ARG A 274 -0.11 11.18 1.47
C ARG A 274 -0.15 12.32 0.49
N SER A 275 -0.72 12.08 -0.69
CA SER A 275 -0.98 13.08 -1.72
C SER A 275 -2.31 13.81 -1.46
N THR A 276 -2.35 14.66 -0.45
CA THR A 276 -3.57 15.39 -0.09
C THR A 276 -3.77 16.58 -1.03
N PRO A 277 -4.90 16.71 -1.76
CA PRO A 277 -5.14 17.86 -2.59
C PRO A 277 -5.42 19.11 -1.76
N SER A 278 -5.03 20.29 -2.25
CA SER A 278 -5.26 21.60 -1.59
C SER A 278 -6.72 22.04 -1.62
N THR A 279 -7.59 21.34 -2.35
CA THR A 279 -9.02 21.65 -2.45
C THR A 279 -9.73 21.51 -1.10
N SER A 280 -10.75 22.33 -0.86
CA SER A 280 -11.55 22.31 0.39
C SER A 280 -12.22 20.97 0.64
N GLU A 281 -12.70 20.32 -0.39
CA GLU A 281 -13.39 19.02 -0.31
C GLU A 281 -12.45 17.84 -0.10
N LYS A 282 -11.19 17.98 -0.48
CA LYS A 282 -10.16 16.92 -0.42
C LYS A 282 -10.61 15.60 -1.06
N ASP A 283 -11.46 15.67 -2.09
CA ASP A 283 -11.90 14.49 -2.85
C ASP A 283 -10.85 14.07 -3.90
N PHE A 284 -11.02 12.90 -4.51
CA PHE A 284 -10.21 12.46 -5.65
C PHE A 284 -10.49 13.32 -6.87
N ILE A 285 -9.45 13.82 -7.49
CA ILE A 285 -9.52 14.58 -8.75
C ILE A 285 -9.19 13.60 -9.87
N ILE A 286 -10.23 13.11 -10.54
CA ILE A 286 -10.11 12.18 -11.66
C ILE A 286 -10.90 12.80 -12.81
N GLU A 287 -10.18 13.22 -13.87
CA GLU A 287 -10.79 13.99 -14.96
C GLU A 287 -10.02 13.89 -16.28
N ILE A 288 -10.72 14.14 -17.36
CA ILE A 288 -10.16 14.57 -18.65
C ILE A 288 -10.23 16.09 -18.68
N PRO A 289 -9.10 16.82 -18.76
CA PRO A 289 -9.11 18.27 -18.77
C PRO A 289 -9.84 18.85 -20.00
N LYS A 290 -10.61 19.92 -19.83
CA LYS A 290 -11.39 20.53 -20.92
C LYS A 290 -10.52 21.26 -21.97
N ASN A 291 -9.35 21.74 -21.56
CA ASN A 291 -8.46 22.55 -22.38
C ASN A 291 -7.38 21.75 -23.13
N VAL A 292 -7.20 20.47 -22.78
CA VAL A 292 -6.18 19.58 -23.37
C VAL A 292 -6.79 18.21 -23.61
N TYR A 293 -6.71 17.70 -24.82
CA TYR A 293 -7.11 16.33 -25.15
C TYR A 293 -5.95 15.35 -25.05
N GLY A 294 -6.22 14.07 -24.78
CA GLY A 294 -5.20 13.02 -24.69
C GLY A 294 -4.55 12.89 -23.31
N LEU A 295 -5.12 13.53 -22.28
CA LEU A 295 -4.66 13.44 -20.88
C LEU A 295 -5.80 13.04 -19.95
N ILE A 296 -5.51 12.14 -19.01
CA ILE A 296 -6.35 11.88 -17.82
C ILE A 296 -5.52 12.18 -16.59
N ASN A 297 -6.02 13.04 -15.70
CA ASN A 297 -5.40 13.32 -14.42
C ASN A 297 -6.00 12.45 -13.31
N LEU A 298 -5.14 11.81 -12.50
CA LEU A 298 -5.45 11.14 -11.24
C LEU A 298 -4.70 11.85 -10.11
N CYS A 299 -5.24 12.97 -9.64
CA CYS A 299 -4.60 13.82 -8.62
C CYS A 299 -5.28 13.66 -7.26
N GLY A 300 -4.52 13.87 -6.19
CA GLY A 300 -5.06 13.85 -4.84
C GLY A 300 -5.55 12.49 -4.37
N ILE A 301 -5.00 11.40 -4.93
CA ILE A 301 -5.38 10.05 -4.54
C ILE A 301 -4.67 9.69 -3.23
N GLU A 302 -5.25 10.13 -2.11
CA GLU A 302 -4.85 9.77 -0.74
C GLU A 302 -5.77 8.66 -0.17
N SER A 303 -5.82 8.46 1.16
CA SER A 303 -6.78 7.51 1.77
C SER A 303 -8.24 7.91 1.44
N PRO A 304 -9.05 6.94 0.98
CA PRO A 304 -8.86 5.50 0.87
C PRO A 304 -8.36 5.00 -0.51
N GLY A 305 -7.45 5.70 -1.16
CA GLY A 305 -6.99 5.45 -2.53
C GLY A 305 -6.54 4.02 -2.81
N PHE A 306 -5.86 3.37 -1.87
CA PHE A 306 -5.44 1.97 -2.06
C PHE A 306 -6.66 1.03 -2.16
N ALA A 307 -7.62 1.17 -1.27
CA ALA A 307 -8.88 0.41 -1.34
C ALA A 307 -9.68 0.73 -2.61
N SER A 308 -9.59 1.96 -3.10
CA SER A 308 -10.30 2.45 -4.29
C SER A 308 -9.60 2.11 -5.61
N ALA A 309 -8.30 1.73 -5.57
CA ALA A 309 -7.47 1.61 -6.78
C ALA A 309 -8.07 0.78 -7.93
N PRO A 310 -8.62 -0.42 -7.72
CA PRO A 310 -9.21 -1.18 -8.81
C PRO A 310 -10.48 -0.52 -9.37
N ALA A 311 -11.27 0.14 -8.53
CA ALA A 311 -12.44 0.90 -9.01
C ALA A 311 -12.05 2.18 -9.75
N ILE A 312 -10.94 2.85 -9.36
CA ILE A 312 -10.37 3.97 -10.11
C ILE A 312 -9.95 3.52 -11.50
N ALA A 313 -9.32 2.36 -11.63
CA ALA A 313 -8.92 1.82 -12.93
C ALA A 313 -10.13 1.61 -13.86
N LEU A 314 -11.23 1.03 -13.35
CA LEU A 314 -12.47 0.88 -14.10
C LEU A 314 -13.11 2.23 -14.44
N TYR A 315 -13.08 3.19 -13.53
CA TYR A 315 -13.59 4.53 -13.77
C TYR A 315 -12.82 5.26 -14.89
N VAL A 316 -11.51 5.06 -14.98
CA VAL A 316 -10.69 5.58 -16.11
C VAL A 316 -11.14 4.95 -17.44
N ILE A 317 -11.47 3.66 -17.46
CA ILE A 317 -12.02 2.99 -18.65
C ILE A 317 -13.38 3.59 -19.04
N GLU A 318 -14.24 3.88 -18.07
CA GLU A 318 -15.52 4.57 -18.30
C GLU A 318 -15.30 5.95 -18.93
N LEU A 319 -14.39 6.76 -18.39
CA LEU A 319 -14.04 8.08 -18.95
C LEU A 319 -13.56 8.01 -20.40
N LEU A 320 -12.73 7.02 -20.75
CA LEU A 320 -12.27 6.82 -22.12
C LEU A 320 -13.43 6.47 -23.07
N LYS A 321 -14.36 5.63 -22.64
CA LYS A 321 -15.57 5.29 -23.41
C LYS A 321 -16.49 6.50 -23.61
N ASP A 322 -16.65 7.34 -22.58
CA ASP A 322 -17.50 8.53 -22.62
C ASP A 322 -17.00 9.58 -23.65
N VAL A 323 -15.69 9.63 -23.90
CA VAL A 323 -15.13 10.50 -24.96
C VAL A 323 -15.04 9.81 -26.34
N GLY A 324 -15.61 8.62 -26.49
CA GLY A 324 -15.75 7.91 -27.75
C GLY A 324 -14.58 6.99 -28.12
N GLU A 325 -13.66 6.70 -27.18
CA GLU A 325 -12.61 5.72 -27.43
C GLU A 325 -13.19 4.31 -27.57
N LYS A 326 -12.80 3.65 -28.66
CA LYS A 326 -13.19 2.26 -28.91
C LYS A 326 -12.20 1.33 -28.22
N LEU A 327 -12.60 0.82 -27.08
CA LEU A 327 -11.81 -0.16 -26.32
C LEU A 327 -12.34 -1.57 -26.64
N GLU A 328 -11.46 -2.40 -27.17
CA GLU A 328 -11.76 -3.81 -27.45
C GLU A 328 -11.29 -4.70 -26.29
N GLU A 329 -12.12 -5.66 -25.90
CA GLU A 329 -11.71 -6.66 -24.92
C GLU A 329 -10.62 -7.56 -25.51
N LYS A 330 -9.60 -7.81 -24.69
CA LYS A 330 -8.50 -8.66 -25.08
C LYS A 330 -8.93 -10.11 -25.15
N ARG A 331 -8.82 -10.75 -26.31
CA ARG A 331 -9.27 -12.12 -26.56
C ARG A 331 -8.54 -13.16 -25.68
N GLU A 332 -7.25 -12.94 -25.44
CA GLU A 332 -6.40 -13.81 -24.63
C GLU A 332 -5.94 -13.08 -23.36
N PHE A 333 -6.86 -12.86 -22.43
CA PHE A 333 -6.54 -12.27 -21.13
C PHE A 333 -6.41 -13.36 -20.07
N ASN A 334 -5.29 -13.36 -19.36
CA ASN A 334 -5.07 -14.25 -18.21
C ASN A 334 -5.24 -13.46 -16.89
N PRO A 335 -6.33 -13.66 -16.15
CA PRO A 335 -6.54 -12.99 -14.86
C PRO A 335 -5.67 -13.58 -13.74
N ILE A 336 -5.17 -14.80 -13.91
CA ILE A 336 -4.49 -15.55 -12.85
C ILE A 336 -3.00 -15.19 -12.81
N ARG A 337 -2.50 -14.91 -11.63
CA ARG A 337 -1.08 -14.78 -11.35
C ARG A 337 -0.60 -15.96 -10.51
N LYS A 338 0.55 -16.54 -10.85
CA LYS A 338 1.21 -17.51 -9.98
C LYS A 338 1.83 -16.78 -8.77
N PRO A 339 1.38 -17.05 -7.54
CA PRO A 339 1.93 -16.38 -6.35
C PRO A 339 3.39 -16.79 -6.11
N PHE A 340 4.13 -15.96 -5.38
CA PHE A 340 5.42 -16.34 -4.82
C PHE A 340 5.25 -17.48 -3.85
N VAL A 341 6.22 -18.40 -3.86
CA VAL A 341 6.30 -19.46 -2.85
C VAL A 341 6.87 -18.83 -1.58
N HIS A 342 6.17 -19.00 -0.46
CA HIS A 342 6.67 -18.68 0.87
C HIS A 342 6.96 -20.01 1.60
N PHE A 343 8.24 -20.36 1.66
CA PHE A 343 8.69 -21.68 2.13
C PHE A 343 8.20 -22.01 3.54
N HIS A 344 8.18 -21.02 4.45
CA HIS A 344 7.73 -21.20 5.82
C HIS A 344 6.24 -21.56 5.95
N LEU A 345 5.40 -21.25 4.94
CA LEU A 345 3.98 -21.59 4.93
C LEU A 345 3.70 -23.00 4.39
N LEU A 346 4.69 -23.67 3.81
CA LEU A 346 4.55 -24.99 3.23
C LEU A 346 4.58 -26.10 4.30
N SER A 347 3.82 -27.17 4.07
CA SER A 347 3.95 -28.40 4.85
C SER A 347 5.31 -29.07 4.65
N TYR A 348 5.71 -29.93 5.58
CA TYR A 348 6.99 -30.66 5.46
C TYR A 348 7.15 -31.42 4.15
N LYS A 349 6.09 -32.05 3.67
CA LYS A 349 6.09 -32.79 2.39
C LYS A 349 6.31 -31.85 1.21
N GLU A 350 5.62 -30.72 1.17
CA GLU A 350 5.79 -29.72 0.11
C GLU A 350 7.19 -29.12 0.12
N ARG A 351 7.74 -28.83 1.30
CA ARG A 351 9.13 -28.37 1.47
C ARG A 351 10.12 -29.38 0.90
N GLU A 352 9.96 -30.67 1.24
CA GLU A 352 10.83 -31.75 0.76
C GLU A 352 10.76 -31.88 -0.77
N GLU A 353 9.57 -31.87 -1.35
CA GLU A 353 9.37 -31.92 -2.79
C GLU A 353 9.98 -30.71 -3.51
N LEU A 354 9.84 -29.54 -2.93
CA LEU A 354 10.43 -28.30 -3.46
C LEU A 354 11.95 -28.33 -3.43
N ILE A 355 12.56 -28.77 -2.32
CA ILE A 355 14.01 -28.94 -2.19
C ILE A 355 14.55 -29.97 -3.18
N LYS A 356 13.85 -31.08 -3.42
CA LYS A 356 14.24 -32.08 -4.43
C LYS A 356 14.26 -31.50 -5.85
N LYS A 357 13.30 -30.60 -6.16
CA LYS A 357 13.23 -29.92 -7.47
C LYS A 357 14.28 -28.82 -7.62
N ASN A 358 14.52 -28.06 -6.57
CA ASN A 358 15.49 -26.98 -6.54
C ASN A 358 16.20 -26.92 -5.15
N PRO A 359 17.45 -27.42 -5.06
CA PRO A 359 18.20 -27.45 -3.80
C PRO A 359 18.46 -26.09 -3.15
N ALA A 360 18.28 -24.98 -3.87
CA ALA A 360 18.37 -23.63 -3.31
C ALA A 360 17.30 -23.36 -2.23
N TYR A 361 16.15 -24.02 -2.31
CA TYR A 361 15.12 -23.98 -1.27
C TYR A 361 15.51 -24.70 0.04
N GLY A 362 16.55 -25.52 0.03
CA GLY A 362 17.10 -26.14 1.23
C GLY A 362 18.08 -25.24 2.01
N ARG A 363 18.41 -24.06 1.51
CA ARG A 363 19.38 -23.14 2.14
C ARG A 363 18.68 -21.93 2.74
N ILE A 364 18.46 -21.95 4.05
CA ILE A 364 17.87 -20.81 4.79
C ILE A 364 18.86 -19.65 4.82
N VAL A 365 18.43 -18.48 4.37
CA VAL A 365 19.17 -17.21 4.39
C VAL A 365 18.67 -16.33 5.54
N CYS A 366 17.37 -16.04 5.61
CA CYS A 366 16.77 -15.30 6.72
C CYS A 366 16.17 -16.28 7.73
N ARG A 367 16.71 -16.30 8.95
CA ARG A 367 16.32 -17.28 9.98
C ARG A 367 15.03 -16.90 10.71
N CYS A 368 14.74 -15.61 10.91
CA CYS A 368 13.57 -15.18 11.63
C CYS A 368 12.27 -15.33 10.79
N GLU A 369 12.37 -15.25 9.46
CA GLU A 369 11.24 -15.40 8.54
C GLU A 369 11.34 -16.69 7.70
N GLU A 370 12.32 -17.55 7.99
CA GLU A 370 12.61 -18.82 7.28
C GLU A 370 12.68 -18.68 5.75
N VAL A 371 13.21 -17.53 5.26
CA VAL A 371 13.35 -17.30 3.82
C VAL A 371 14.57 -18.01 3.26
N THR A 372 14.38 -18.73 2.17
CA THR A 372 15.39 -19.54 1.50
C THR A 372 16.12 -18.78 0.39
N GLU A 373 17.28 -19.29 -0.04
CA GLU A 373 17.98 -18.80 -1.23
C GLU A 373 17.14 -18.98 -2.49
N GLY A 374 16.34 -20.06 -2.57
CA GLY A 374 15.42 -20.30 -3.71
C GLY A 374 14.38 -19.18 -3.88
N GLU A 375 13.75 -18.74 -2.79
CA GLU A 375 12.81 -17.62 -2.83
C GLU A 375 13.49 -16.31 -3.27
N ILE A 376 14.73 -16.07 -2.84
CA ILE A 376 15.51 -14.89 -3.24
C ILE A 376 15.81 -14.92 -4.74
N ILE A 377 16.23 -16.06 -5.27
CA ILE A 377 16.49 -16.24 -6.70
C ILE A 377 15.23 -16.04 -7.52
N ASP A 378 14.10 -16.62 -7.09
CA ASP A 378 12.82 -16.45 -7.77
C ASP A 378 12.37 -14.99 -7.77
N ALA A 379 12.62 -14.24 -6.69
CA ALA A 379 12.32 -12.81 -6.62
C ALA A 379 13.18 -11.99 -7.60
N ILE A 380 14.46 -12.35 -7.74
CA ILE A 380 15.38 -11.68 -8.67
C ILE A 380 14.95 -11.92 -10.13
N HIS A 381 14.53 -13.14 -10.47
CA HIS A 381 14.15 -13.53 -11.83
C HIS A 381 12.64 -13.44 -12.10
N SER A 382 11.87 -12.81 -11.20
CA SER A 382 10.43 -12.61 -11.41
C SER A 382 10.12 -11.72 -12.62
N PRO A 383 8.89 -11.74 -13.17
CA PRO A 383 8.50 -10.87 -14.27
C PRO A 383 8.76 -9.38 -14.04
N ILE A 384 8.63 -8.93 -12.79
CA ILE A 384 9.09 -7.61 -12.32
C ILE A 384 10.28 -7.84 -11.39
N PRO A 385 11.54 -7.79 -11.86
CA PRO A 385 12.71 -8.26 -11.13
C PRO A 385 12.99 -7.50 -9.84
N ALA A 386 13.50 -8.21 -8.81
CA ALA A 386 14.08 -7.60 -7.62
C ALA A 386 15.58 -7.39 -7.82
N THR A 387 16.00 -6.16 -8.09
CA THR A 387 17.41 -5.81 -8.32
C THR A 387 18.10 -5.17 -7.11
N THR A 388 17.38 -5.07 -5.99
CA THR A 388 17.87 -4.42 -4.76
C THR A 388 17.52 -5.26 -3.54
N TYR A 389 18.21 -5.05 -2.42
CA TYR A 389 17.89 -5.71 -1.15
C TYR A 389 16.41 -5.49 -0.74
N ASP A 390 15.95 -4.24 -0.75
CA ASP A 390 14.56 -3.91 -0.42
C ASP A 390 13.56 -4.46 -1.46
N GLY A 391 13.98 -4.67 -2.70
CA GLY A 391 13.19 -5.37 -3.72
C GLY A 391 12.90 -6.81 -3.33
N ILE A 392 13.91 -7.53 -2.82
CA ILE A 392 13.75 -8.89 -2.30
C ILE A 392 12.90 -8.88 -1.03
N LYS A 393 13.24 -8.00 -0.07
CA LYS A 393 12.50 -7.86 1.21
C LYS A 393 10.98 -7.76 1.00
N ARG A 394 10.53 -6.98 0.01
CA ARG A 394 9.11 -6.76 -0.28
C ARG A 394 8.41 -7.92 -0.97
N ARG A 395 9.14 -8.90 -1.47
CA ARG A 395 8.58 -10.11 -2.12
C ARG A 395 8.59 -11.32 -1.21
N THR A 396 9.65 -11.46 -0.42
CA THR A 396 9.94 -12.67 0.35
C THR A 396 9.79 -12.50 1.86
N TRP A 397 9.57 -11.24 2.34
CA TRP A 397 9.58 -10.84 3.77
C TRP A 397 10.93 -11.00 4.47
N LEU A 398 11.98 -11.30 3.71
CA LEU A 398 13.34 -11.31 4.20
C LEU A 398 13.67 -10.01 4.96
N GLY A 399 14.22 -10.12 6.16
CA GLY A 399 14.61 -8.97 6.97
C GLY A 399 13.46 -8.15 7.57
N THR A 400 12.23 -8.71 7.64
CA THR A 400 11.07 -8.04 8.28
C THR A 400 10.86 -8.42 9.73
N GLY A 401 11.47 -9.53 10.19
CA GLY A 401 11.40 -10.01 11.58
C GLY A 401 12.27 -9.20 12.53
N ARG A 402 12.44 -9.71 13.75
CA ARG A 402 13.10 -9.02 14.87
C ARG A 402 14.48 -8.45 14.58
N CYS A 403 15.29 -9.12 13.74
CA CYS A 403 16.65 -8.67 13.42
C CYS A 403 16.69 -7.57 12.35
N GLN A 404 15.57 -7.27 11.67
CA GLN A 404 15.46 -6.27 10.60
C GLN A 404 16.58 -6.40 9.53
N GLY A 405 16.98 -7.63 9.21
CA GLY A 405 17.99 -7.93 8.21
C GLY A 405 19.45 -7.93 8.70
N ALA A 406 19.71 -7.69 9.99
CA ALA A 406 21.08 -7.57 10.51
C ALA A 406 21.99 -8.77 10.22
N PHE A 407 21.43 -9.98 10.05
CA PHE A 407 22.21 -11.20 9.81
C PHE A 407 22.22 -11.69 8.37
N ASP A 408 21.36 -11.19 7.51
CA ASP A 408 21.16 -11.68 6.14
C ASP A 408 21.84 -10.83 5.07
N TYR A 409 22.17 -9.55 5.34
CA TYR A 409 22.82 -8.66 4.38
C TYR A 409 24.02 -9.30 3.64
N PRO A 410 25.03 -9.89 4.29
CA PRO A 410 26.19 -10.42 3.59
C PRO A 410 25.85 -11.56 2.61
N ARG A 411 24.87 -12.39 2.95
CA ARG A 411 24.44 -13.50 2.08
C ARG A 411 23.62 -12.98 0.91
N VAL A 412 22.68 -12.06 1.18
CA VAL A 412 21.81 -11.49 0.15
C VAL A 412 22.59 -10.68 -0.87
N ILE A 413 23.60 -9.91 -0.42
CA ILE A 413 24.49 -9.17 -1.33
C ILE A 413 25.18 -10.12 -2.30
N LYS A 414 25.75 -11.23 -1.79
CA LYS A 414 26.43 -12.24 -2.63
C LYS A 414 25.47 -12.90 -3.62
N ILE A 415 24.25 -13.21 -3.21
CA ILE A 415 23.24 -13.78 -4.09
C ILE A 415 22.87 -12.77 -5.18
N LEU A 416 22.56 -11.51 -4.82
CA LEU A 416 22.27 -10.44 -5.77
C LEU A 416 23.43 -10.23 -6.76
N ALA A 417 24.66 -10.13 -6.27
CA ALA A 417 25.84 -9.93 -7.09
C ALA A 417 26.02 -11.08 -8.11
N ARG A 418 25.86 -12.32 -7.67
CA ARG A 418 25.91 -13.50 -8.52
C ARG A 418 24.81 -13.52 -9.58
N GLU A 419 23.56 -13.36 -9.17
CA GLU A 419 22.41 -13.48 -10.07
C GLU A 419 22.30 -12.32 -11.07
N LEU A 420 22.75 -11.12 -10.68
CA LEU A 420 22.74 -9.93 -11.54
C LEU A 420 24.06 -9.75 -12.33
N ASN A 421 25.06 -10.61 -12.08
CA ASN A 421 26.41 -10.49 -12.63
C ASN A 421 27.05 -9.09 -12.38
N LEU A 422 26.93 -8.62 -11.14
CA LEU A 422 27.44 -7.33 -10.69
C LEU A 422 28.48 -7.53 -9.55
N PRO A 423 29.45 -6.61 -9.41
CA PRO A 423 30.31 -6.58 -8.22
C PRO A 423 29.48 -6.32 -6.95
N GLU A 424 29.89 -6.88 -5.81
CA GLU A 424 29.16 -6.70 -4.52
C GLU A 424 29.01 -5.22 -4.14
N GLU A 425 29.98 -4.37 -4.49
CA GLU A 425 29.99 -2.92 -4.25
C GLU A 425 28.92 -2.16 -5.04
N LYS A 426 28.37 -2.77 -6.10
CA LYS A 426 27.28 -2.19 -6.89
C LYS A 426 25.90 -2.60 -6.43
N ILE A 427 25.82 -3.48 -5.44
CA ILE A 427 24.53 -3.90 -4.87
C ILE A 427 24.00 -2.80 -3.96
N THR A 428 22.77 -2.39 -4.23
CA THR A 428 22.12 -1.29 -3.51
C THR A 428 21.03 -1.81 -2.57
N LYS A 429 20.77 -1.03 -1.52
CA LYS A 429 19.62 -1.30 -0.63
C LYS A 429 18.28 -0.99 -1.32
N LYS A 430 18.15 0.17 -1.95
CA LYS A 430 16.88 0.68 -2.53
C LYS A 430 17.03 1.40 -3.88
N GLY A 431 18.16 1.27 -4.56
CA GLY A 431 18.50 1.92 -5.83
C GLY A 431 19.75 2.81 -5.70
N ILE A 432 20.04 3.55 -6.75
CA ILE A 432 21.23 4.41 -6.87
C ILE A 432 21.41 5.31 -5.64
N GLY A 433 22.63 5.39 -5.12
CA GLY A 433 22.98 6.18 -3.93
C GLY A 433 22.66 5.47 -2.60
N SER A 434 22.34 4.17 -2.64
CA SER A 434 22.11 3.36 -1.44
C SER A 434 22.96 2.07 -1.47
N GLU A 435 24.19 2.15 -1.95
CA GLU A 435 25.17 1.08 -1.95
C GLU A 435 25.44 0.63 -0.52
N ILE A 436 25.47 -0.70 -0.31
CA ILE A 436 25.62 -1.28 1.03
C ILE A 436 27.10 -1.44 1.38
N ILE A 437 27.92 -1.75 0.37
CA ILE A 437 29.38 -1.89 0.51
C ILE A 437 30.03 -0.69 -0.14
N PHE A 438 30.77 0.09 0.64
CA PHE A 438 31.49 1.26 0.16
C PHE A 438 32.77 0.88 -0.60
N ARG A 439 33.57 -0.05 -0.02
CA ARG A 439 34.82 -0.58 -0.59
C ARG A 439 35.28 -1.83 0.16
N LYS A 440 36.22 -2.56 -0.41
CA LYS A 440 36.90 -3.66 0.29
C LYS A 440 37.82 -3.10 1.39
N THR A 441 37.87 -3.76 2.53
CA THR A 441 38.69 -3.32 3.68
C THR A 441 40.18 -3.30 3.38
N LYS A 442 40.63 -4.11 2.41
CA LYS A 442 42.07 -4.26 2.05
C LYS A 442 42.44 -3.50 0.76
N ASP A 443 41.55 -2.75 0.15
CA ASP A 443 41.86 -1.87 -0.97
C ASP A 443 42.31 -0.52 -0.41
N TYR A 444 43.65 -0.36 -0.30
CA TYR A 444 44.34 0.90 0.02
C TYR A 444 44.84 1.55 -1.25
#